data_1f6c8602d41cf4c9578180ac07320002
#
_entry.id   1f6c8602d41cf4c9578180ac07320002
#
_cell.length_a   1.000
_cell.length_b   1.000
_cell.length_c   1.000
_cell.angle_alpha   90.00
_cell.angle_beta   90.00
_cell.angle_gamma   90.00
#
_symmetry.space_group_name_H-M   'P 1'
#
loop_
_entity.id
_entity.type
_entity.pdbx_description
1 polymer ?
#
loop_
_entity_poly.entity_id
_entity_poly.type
_entity_poly.pdbx_seq_one_letter_code
_entity_poly.pdbx_strand_id
1 'polypeptide(L)'
;MNFLGISKSYTNKKWVGPSEHDLQQASLYSKRLCIPQLSAYQLIKNNIQEEDYFDYVSPKIKNLIPNPKIFLDMEKGTLRLLRAIEQKEKIAIFADYDVDGTVSAALISLWLSNFSIEPTVYIPDRESEGFGPNSEAMNKLSLKNSLIICVDCGTDTEAAIREATKSGTDVIVIDHHKSETFSKSAYAVINPNRFDEKNIFPYLCAAGVVFVFLVELNSIIPEKKKSKHKLTELSESCKPSYHCRCGTFSWA
;
A
#
# COMPACT_ATOMS: atom_id res chain seq x y z
N MET A 1 -32.07 22.89 17.71
CA MET A 1 -32.07 23.82 16.56
C MET A 1 -31.62 23.05 15.33
N ASN A 2 -32.16 23.39 14.15
CA ASN A 2 -31.68 22.82 12.91
C ASN A 2 -30.33 23.51 12.55
N PHE A 3 -29.32 22.75 12.21
CA PHE A 3 -28.02 23.29 11.80
C PHE A 3 -28.17 24.10 10.50
N LEU A 4 -27.68 25.33 10.47
CA LEU A 4 -27.83 26.29 9.37
C LEU A 4 -29.31 26.57 8.97
N GLY A 5 -30.26 26.36 9.88
CA GLY A 5 -31.69 26.54 9.60
C GLY A 5 -32.32 25.49 8.68
N ILE A 6 -31.57 24.45 8.31
CA ILE A 6 -32.00 23.39 7.38
C ILE A 6 -32.52 22.19 8.16
N SER A 7 -33.82 21.88 8.02
CA SER A 7 -34.44 20.70 8.64
C SER A 7 -34.04 19.38 7.93
N LYS A 8 -33.99 19.42 6.59
CA LYS A 8 -33.59 18.29 5.72
C LYS A 8 -32.92 18.79 4.46
N SER A 9 -31.88 18.10 3.99
CA SER A 9 -31.24 18.36 2.72
C SER A 9 -32.11 17.89 1.54
N TYR A 10 -31.72 18.25 0.31
CA TYR A 10 -32.36 17.74 -0.91
C TYR A 10 -32.45 16.20 -0.96
N THR A 11 -31.43 15.51 -0.43
CA THR A 11 -31.39 14.04 -0.34
C THR A 11 -32.09 13.51 0.94
N ASN A 12 -32.94 14.29 1.58
CA ASN A 12 -33.71 13.95 2.76
C ASN A 12 -32.84 13.58 4.00
N LYS A 13 -31.59 14.03 4.05
CA LYS A 13 -30.66 13.84 5.18
C LYS A 13 -30.73 15.02 6.13
N LYS A 14 -30.67 14.73 7.44
CA LYS A 14 -30.56 15.77 8.47
C LYS A 14 -29.12 16.23 8.60
N TRP A 15 -28.91 17.53 8.56
CA TRP A 15 -27.60 18.13 8.86
C TRP A 15 -27.45 18.29 10.37
N VAL A 16 -26.34 17.78 10.88
CA VAL A 16 -26.00 17.87 12.32
C VAL A 16 -24.75 18.70 12.44
N GLY A 17 -24.84 19.77 13.19
CA GLY A 17 -23.68 20.61 13.52
C GLY A 17 -22.85 20.03 14.67
N PRO A 18 -21.75 20.72 15.03
CA PRO A 18 -20.95 20.34 16.19
C PRO A 18 -21.77 20.39 17.47
N SER A 19 -21.51 19.47 18.39
CA SER A 19 -22.08 19.52 19.75
C SER A 19 -21.41 20.61 20.57
N GLU A 20 -22.06 21.05 21.66
CA GLU A 20 -21.43 21.98 22.60
C GLU A 20 -20.12 21.44 23.18
N HIS A 21 -20.08 20.15 23.47
CA HIS A 21 -18.86 19.48 23.92
C HIS A 21 -17.75 19.57 22.86
N ASP A 22 -18.04 19.27 21.59
CA ASP A 22 -17.04 19.41 20.49
C ASP A 22 -16.52 20.83 20.38
N LEU A 23 -17.39 21.83 20.51
CA LEU A 23 -16.99 23.26 20.45
C LEU A 23 -16.12 23.67 21.63
N GLN A 24 -16.43 23.18 22.84
CA GLN A 24 -15.60 23.41 24.02
C GLN A 24 -14.21 22.78 23.85
N GLN A 25 -14.14 21.54 23.44
CA GLN A 25 -12.88 20.85 23.16
C GLN A 25 -12.08 21.59 22.06
N ALA A 26 -12.74 21.97 20.96
CA ALA A 26 -12.11 22.73 19.89
C ALA A 26 -11.54 24.08 20.38
N SER A 27 -12.22 24.74 21.31
CA SER A 27 -11.71 25.98 21.94
C SER A 27 -10.46 25.73 22.77
N LEU A 28 -10.39 24.61 23.51
CA LEU A 28 -9.19 24.23 24.28
C LEU A 28 -8.02 23.91 23.36
N TYR A 29 -8.22 23.06 22.35
CA TYR A 29 -7.18 22.74 21.35
C TYR A 29 -6.69 23.97 20.61
N SER A 30 -7.61 24.84 20.18
CA SER A 30 -7.30 26.12 19.52
C SER A 30 -6.34 26.97 20.34
N LYS A 31 -6.57 27.09 21.65
CA LYS A 31 -5.71 27.87 22.54
C LYS A 31 -4.35 27.21 22.76
N ARG A 32 -4.31 25.89 22.99
CA ARG A 32 -3.07 25.15 23.27
C ARG A 32 -2.16 25.08 22.05
N LEU A 33 -2.73 24.80 20.88
CA LEU A 33 -1.98 24.65 19.63
C LEU A 33 -1.79 25.97 18.87
N CYS A 34 -2.38 27.09 19.35
CA CYS A 34 -2.36 28.39 18.67
C CYS A 34 -2.89 28.33 17.23
N ILE A 35 -3.99 27.60 17.00
CA ILE A 35 -4.61 27.39 15.68
C ILE A 35 -6.06 27.90 15.66
N PRO A 36 -6.64 28.17 14.46
CA PRO A 36 -8.07 28.52 14.37
C PRO A 36 -8.97 27.43 14.96
N GLN A 37 -10.07 27.85 15.60
CA GLN A 37 -11.02 26.94 16.26
C GLN A 37 -11.62 25.90 15.26
N LEU A 38 -11.83 26.30 14.01
CA LEU A 38 -12.31 25.38 12.97
C LEU A 38 -11.31 24.26 12.69
N SER A 39 -10.01 24.59 12.61
CA SER A 39 -8.93 23.61 12.44
C SER A 39 -8.87 22.66 13.65
N ALA A 40 -8.96 23.22 14.87
CA ALA A 40 -9.01 22.42 16.09
C ALA A 40 -10.21 21.45 16.10
N TYR A 41 -11.37 21.92 15.63
CA TYR A 41 -12.57 21.09 15.49
C TYR A 41 -12.35 19.93 14.50
N GLN A 42 -11.66 20.17 13.37
CA GLN A 42 -11.32 19.13 12.41
C GLN A 42 -10.39 18.07 12.99
N LEU A 43 -9.40 18.48 13.80
CA LEU A 43 -8.52 17.53 14.49
C LEU A 43 -9.34 16.59 15.40
N ILE A 44 -10.25 17.15 16.21
CA ILE A 44 -11.10 16.37 17.11
C ILE A 44 -11.99 15.40 16.32
N LYS A 45 -12.60 15.85 15.23
CA LYS A 45 -13.46 15.02 14.39
C LYS A 45 -12.72 13.88 13.70
N ASN A 46 -11.44 14.06 13.42
CA ASN A 46 -10.56 13.03 12.88
C ASN A 46 -9.84 12.21 13.97
N ASN A 47 -10.20 12.40 15.25
CA ASN A 47 -9.55 11.75 16.40
C ASN A 47 -8.04 11.96 16.49
N ILE A 48 -7.55 13.10 15.98
CA ILE A 48 -6.13 13.47 16.06
C ILE A 48 -5.85 14.01 17.45
N GLN A 49 -4.89 13.39 18.13
CA GLN A 49 -4.46 13.84 19.46
C GLN A 49 -3.58 15.09 19.36
N GLU A 50 -3.45 15.86 20.47
CA GLU A 50 -2.62 17.08 20.46
C GLU A 50 -1.15 16.79 20.14
N GLU A 51 -0.62 15.68 20.63
CA GLU A 51 0.76 15.23 20.39
C GLU A 51 1.03 14.89 18.92
N ASP A 52 0.02 14.43 18.19
CA ASP A 52 0.13 14.04 16.77
C ASP A 52 -0.06 15.23 15.81
N TYR A 53 -0.41 16.42 16.34
CA TYR A 53 -0.74 17.59 15.54
C TYR A 53 0.33 17.96 14.52
N PHE A 54 1.59 18.01 14.95
CA PHE A 54 2.69 18.43 14.06
C PHE A 54 2.94 17.42 12.94
N ASP A 55 2.84 16.12 13.22
CA ASP A 55 2.97 15.08 12.22
C ASP A 55 1.75 15.05 11.28
N TYR A 56 0.56 15.39 11.78
CA TYR A 56 -0.65 15.52 10.95
C TYR A 56 -0.58 16.72 10.00
N VAL A 57 -0.11 17.89 10.44
CA VAL A 57 -0.08 19.13 9.64
C VAL A 57 1.12 19.20 8.72
N SER A 58 2.24 18.59 9.11
CA SER A 58 3.49 18.58 8.35
C SER A 58 4.11 17.18 8.35
N PRO A 59 3.44 16.20 7.73
CA PRO A 59 3.86 14.81 7.77
C PRO A 59 5.23 14.63 7.11
N LYS A 60 6.11 13.93 7.82
CA LYS A 60 7.43 13.53 7.30
C LYS A 60 7.46 12.02 7.18
N ILE A 61 7.64 11.50 5.97
CA ILE A 61 7.71 10.05 5.72
C ILE A 61 8.66 9.36 6.70
N LYS A 62 9.82 9.97 6.99
CA LYS A 62 10.80 9.41 7.92
C LYS A 62 10.23 9.12 9.32
N ASN A 63 9.27 9.93 9.79
CA ASN A 63 8.67 9.78 11.11
C ASN A 63 7.48 8.82 11.09
N LEU A 64 6.76 8.75 9.97
CA LEU A 64 5.46 8.08 9.87
C LEU A 64 5.52 6.72 9.17
N ILE A 65 6.63 6.41 8.48
CA ILE A 65 6.76 5.12 7.82
C ILE A 65 6.83 4.00 8.86
N PRO A 66 6.02 2.94 8.72
CA PRO A 66 6.09 1.82 9.64
C PRO A 66 7.45 1.11 9.57
N ASN A 67 7.86 0.48 10.67
CA ASN A 67 8.98 -0.45 10.62
C ASN A 67 8.60 -1.63 9.71
N PRO A 68 9.30 -1.84 8.57
CA PRO A 68 8.90 -2.89 7.63
C PRO A 68 8.85 -4.29 8.25
N LYS A 69 9.67 -4.56 9.25
CA LYS A 69 9.79 -5.88 9.89
C LYS A 69 8.57 -6.31 10.70
N ILE A 70 7.61 -5.40 10.92
CA ILE A 70 6.36 -5.76 11.60
C ILE A 70 5.39 -6.52 10.68
N PHE A 71 5.53 -6.40 9.35
CA PHE A 71 4.67 -7.10 8.40
C PHE A 71 5.11 -8.55 8.26
N LEU A 72 4.15 -9.46 8.30
CA LEU A 72 4.40 -10.89 8.06
C LEU A 72 4.98 -11.09 6.66
N ASP A 73 5.86 -12.07 6.54
CA ASP A 73 6.57 -12.45 5.31
C ASP A 73 7.46 -11.34 4.66
N MET A 74 7.59 -10.16 5.27
CA MET A 74 8.42 -9.06 4.74
C MET A 74 9.87 -9.50 4.52
N GLU A 75 10.51 -10.03 5.55
CA GLU A 75 11.90 -10.51 5.46
C GLU A 75 12.04 -11.64 4.43
N LYS A 76 11.10 -12.58 4.43
CA LYS A 76 11.08 -13.71 3.51
C LYS A 76 11.00 -13.26 2.05
N GLY A 77 10.09 -12.30 1.76
CA GLY A 77 9.91 -11.74 0.41
C GLY A 77 11.11 -10.91 -0.04
N THR A 78 11.66 -10.05 0.83
CA THR A 78 12.81 -9.20 0.50
C THR A 78 14.07 -10.03 0.24
N LEU A 79 14.36 -11.03 1.07
CA LEU A 79 15.50 -11.94 0.85
C LEU A 79 15.35 -12.75 -0.45
N ARG A 80 14.12 -13.17 -0.81
CA ARG A 80 13.88 -13.88 -2.07
C ARG A 80 14.16 -12.99 -3.28
N LEU A 81 13.71 -11.74 -3.25
CA LEU A 81 13.97 -10.80 -4.33
C LEU A 81 15.47 -10.49 -4.46
N LEU A 82 16.17 -10.30 -3.34
CA LEU A 82 17.62 -10.10 -3.36
C LEU A 82 18.36 -11.28 -3.98
N ARG A 83 17.98 -12.51 -3.64
CA ARG A 83 18.53 -13.71 -4.26
C ARG A 83 18.32 -13.70 -5.79
N ALA A 84 17.12 -13.32 -6.24
CA ALA A 84 16.83 -13.22 -7.67
C ALA A 84 17.74 -12.19 -8.38
N ILE A 85 17.98 -11.05 -7.74
CA ILE A 85 18.89 -10.02 -8.26
C ILE A 85 20.33 -10.52 -8.33
N GLU A 86 20.83 -11.17 -7.27
CA GLU A 86 22.20 -11.71 -7.22
C GLU A 86 22.43 -12.80 -8.25
N GLN A 87 21.45 -13.66 -8.47
CA GLN A 87 21.49 -14.75 -9.42
C GLN A 87 21.10 -14.33 -10.85
N LYS A 88 20.73 -13.07 -11.06
CA LYS A 88 20.25 -12.52 -12.33
C LYS A 88 19.06 -13.33 -12.90
N GLU A 89 18.17 -13.74 -12.01
CA GLU A 89 16.97 -14.45 -12.40
C GLU A 89 16.03 -13.56 -13.24
N LYS A 90 15.25 -14.19 -14.11
CA LYS A 90 14.17 -13.48 -14.81
C LYS A 90 13.01 -13.24 -13.88
N ILE A 91 12.56 -11.99 -13.81
CA ILE A 91 11.51 -11.52 -12.91
C ILE A 91 10.33 -11.04 -13.74
N ALA A 92 9.12 -11.44 -13.35
CA ALA A 92 7.89 -10.85 -13.85
C ALA A 92 7.17 -10.09 -12.73
N ILE A 93 6.42 -9.07 -13.10
CA ILE A 93 5.50 -8.34 -12.24
C ILE A 93 4.10 -8.54 -12.81
N PHE A 94 3.21 -9.13 -12.02
CA PHE A 94 1.80 -9.20 -12.32
C PHE A 94 1.09 -8.11 -11.53
N ALA A 95 0.44 -7.15 -12.19
CA ALA A 95 -0.18 -6.00 -11.53
C ALA A 95 -1.67 -5.92 -11.87
N ASP A 96 -2.47 -5.38 -10.93
CA ASP A 96 -3.80 -4.93 -11.26
C ASP A 96 -3.75 -3.76 -12.27
N TYR A 97 -4.85 -3.58 -13.01
CA TYR A 97 -4.97 -2.58 -14.08
C TYR A 97 -5.26 -1.15 -13.57
N ASP A 98 -5.60 -0.99 -12.31
CA ASP A 98 -5.93 0.31 -11.74
C ASP A 98 -4.68 1.15 -11.39
N VAL A 99 -4.89 2.36 -10.85
CA VAL A 99 -3.79 3.28 -10.50
C VAL A 99 -2.89 2.68 -9.42
N ASP A 100 -3.44 1.96 -8.45
CA ASP A 100 -2.65 1.38 -7.35
C ASP A 100 -1.75 0.25 -7.87
N GLY A 101 -2.30 -0.65 -8.68
CA GLY A 101 -1.54 -1.73 -9.30
C GLY A 101 -0.47 -1.21 -10.27
N THR A 102 -0.82 -0.27 -11.16
CA THR A 102 0.13 0.28 -12.14
C THR A 102 1.26 1.09 -11.49
N VAL A 103 0.97 1.87 -10.45
CA VAL A 103 2.01 2.58 -9.67
C VAL A 103 2.88 1.59 -8.92
N SER A 104 2.31 0.55 -8.33
CA SER A 104 3.05 -0.53 -7.65
C SER A 104 4.05 -1.22 -8.58
N ALA A 105 3.61 -1.56 -9.79
CA ALA A 105 4.48 -2.15 -10.81
C ALA A 105 5.60 -1.20 -11.25
N ALA A 106 5.29 0.08 -11.44
CA ALA A 106 6.25 1.10 -11.82
C ALA A 106 7.33 1.29 -10.73
N LEU A 107 6.95 1.32 -9.44
CA LEU A 107 7.88 1.44 -8.32
C LEU A 107 8.91 0.30 -8.29
N ILE A 108 8.44 -0.95 -8.42
CA ILE A 108 9.34 -2.11 -8.43
C ILE A 108 10.22 -2.09 -9.68
N SER A 109 9.66 -1.79 -10.85
CA SER A 109 10.41 -1.73 -12.12
C SER A 109 11.51 -0.67 -12.07
N LEU A 110 11.20 0.54 -11.61
CA LEU A 110 12.16 1.63 -11.42
C LEU A 110 13.25 1.25 -10.42
N TRP A 111 12.88 0.57 -9.33
CA TRP A 111 13.85 0.12 -8.35
C TRP A 111 14.77 -0.96 -8.92
N LEU A 112 14.25 -1.95 -9.66
CA LEU A 112 15.01 -3.02 -10.31
C LEU A 112 15.95 -2.49 -11.40
N SER A 113 15.61 -1.39 -12.07
CA SER A 113 16.45 -0.77 -13.12
C SER A 113 17.82 -0.36 -12.59
N ASN A 114 17.98 -0.07 -11.30
CA ASN A 114 19.27 0.21 -10.66
C ASN A 114 20.25 -0.99 -10.69
N PHE A 115 19.73 -2.18 -10.86
CA PHE A 115 20.47 -3.43 -10.97
C PHE A 115 20.57 -3.92 -12.42
N SER A 116 20.18 -3.07 -13.40
CA SER A 116 20.09 -3.42 -14.81
C SER A 116 19.18 -4.64 -15.07
N ILE A 117 18.11 -4.74 -14.28
CA ILE A 117 17.05 -5.75 -14.43
C ILE A 117 15.82 -5.05 -14.98
N GLU A 118 15.34 -5.54 -16.11
CA GLU A 118 14.07 -5.12 -16.72
C GLU A 118 13.05 -6.26 -16.54
N PRO A 119 12.07 -6.11 -15.64
CA PRO A 119 11.10 -7.15 -15.40
C PRO A 119 10.07 -7.22 -16.53
N THR A 120 9.50 -8.41 -16.76
CA THR A 120 8.33 -8.55 -17.61
C THR A 120 7.11 -8.06 -16.84
N VAL A 121 6.51 -6.93 -17.23
CA VAL A 121 5.28 -6.43 -16.62
C VAL A 121 4.08 -7.01 -17.36
N TYR A 122 3.15 -7.61 -16.61
CA TYR A 122 1.90 -8.15 -17.11
C TYR A 122 0.72 -7.52 -16.36
N ILE A 123 -0.16 -6.90 -17.10
CA ILE A 123 -1.41 -6.31 -16.61
C ILE A 123 -2.53 -7.01 -17.36
N PRO A 124 -3.45 -7.73 -16.69
CA PRO A 124 -4.53 -8.43 -17.34
C PRO A 124 -5.52 -7.47 -17.99
N ASP A 125 -6.07 -7.88 -19.13
CA ASP A 125 -7.18 -7.15 -19.73
C ASP A 125 -8.48 -7.44 -18.95
N ARG A 126 -9.10 -6.38 -18.46
CA ARG A 126 -10.28 -6.46 -17.59
C ARG A 126 -11.46 -7.21 -18.22
N GLU A 127 -11.66 -7.02 -19.52
CA GLU A 127 -12.85 -7.56 -20.21
C GLU A 127 -12.68 -9.04 -20.56
N SER A 128 -11.47 -9.45 -20.98
CA SER A 128 -11.19 -10.81 -21.45
C SER A 128 -10.60 -11.72 -20.37
N GLU A 129 -9.85 -11.19 -19.40
CA GLU A 129 -9.12 -11.99 -18.40
C GLU A 129 -9.67 -11.81 -16.96
N GLY A 130 -10.44 -10.74 -16.73
CA GLY A 130 -11.02 -10.44 -15.42
C GLY A 130 -10.06 -9.71 -14.48
N PHE A 131 -10.30 -9.88 -13.16
CA PHE A 131 -9.54 -9.23 -12.10
C PHE A 131 -8.53 -10.21 -11.48
N GLY A 132 -7.30 -9.73 -11.26
CA GLY A 132 -6.26 -10.44 -10.53
C GLY A 132 -5.65 -11.63 -11.28
N PRO A 133 -4.76 -12.38 -10.60
CA PRO A 133 -4.07 -13.53 -11.20
C PRO A 133 -5.02 -14.63 -11.61
N ASN A 134 -4.94 -15.06 -12.88
CA ASN A 134 -5.61 -16.22 -13.40
C ASN A 134 -4.60 -17.33 -13.76
N SER A 135 -5.05 -18.58 -13.81
CA SER A 135 -4.18 -19.73 -14.00
C SER A 135 -3.42 -19.73 -15.34
N GLU A 136 -4.06 -19.23 -16.40
CA GLU A 136 -3.45 -19.18 -17.74
C GLU A 136 -2.29 -18.14 -17.79
N ALA A 137 -2.54 -16.92 -17.30
CA ALA A 137 -1.53 -15.87 -17.25
C ALA A 137 -0.35 -16.27 -16.34
N MET A 138 -0.65 -16.84 -15.16
CA MET A 138 0.39 -17.28 -14.22
C MET A 138 1.23 -18.42 -14.79
N ASN A 139 0.62 -19.38 -15.46
CA ASN A 139 1.35 -20.44 -16.18
C ASN A 139 2.25 -19.84 -17.28
N LYS A 140 1.71 -18.97 -18.12
CA LYS A 140 2.46 -18.31 -19.21
C LYS A 140 3.69 -17.54 -18.69
N LEU A 141 3.54 -16.83 -17.56
CA LEU A 141 4.63 -16.10 -16.93
C LEU A 141 5.67 -17.04 -16.32
N SER A 142 5.24 -18.13 -15.67
CA SER A 142 6.12 -19.07 -15.00
C SER A 142 7.06 -19.82 -15.96
N LEU A 143 6.66 -20.03 -17.21
CA LEU A 143 7.50 -20.68 -18.22
C LEU A 143 8.75 -19.87 -18.59
N LYS A 144 8.77 -18.58 -18.30
CA LYS A 144 9.83 -17.65 -18.72
C LYS A 144 10.55 -16.96 -17.56
N ASN A 145 9.99 -17.04 -16.35
CA ASN A 145 10.48 -16.30 -15.20
C ASN A 145 10.64 -17.23 -13.99
N SER A 146 11.66 -16.99 -13.19
CA SER A 146 11.93 -17.74 -11.95
C SER A 146 11.26 -17.13 -10.74
N LEU A 147 10.86 -15.87 -10.85
CA LEU A 147 10.15 -15.12 -9.81
C LEU A 147 9.03 -14.31 -10.45
N ILE A 148 7.84 -14.38 -9.86
CA ILE A 148 6.70 -13.51 -10.17
C ILE A 148 6.38 -12.68 -8.92
N ILE A 149 6.21 -11.37 -9.08
CA ILE A 149 5.77 -10.47 -8.02
C ILE A 149 4.37 -9.99 -8.37
N CYS A 150 3.37 -10.45 -7.63
CA CYS A 150 1.99 -9.97 -7.75
C CYS A 150 1.84 -8.70 -6.90
N VAL A 151 1.36 -7.61 -7.51
CA VAL A 151 1.12 -6.34 -6.81
C VAL A 151 -0.33 -5.92 -6.93
N ASP A 152 -0.90 -5.45 -5.83
CA ASP A 152 -2.30 -5.03 -5.71
C ASP A 152 -3.31 -6.15 -6.03
N CYS A 153 -2.89 -7.38 -5.91
CA CYS A 153 -3.71 -8.58 -6.15
C CYS A 153 -2.96 -9.81 -5.64
N GLY A 154 -3.66 -10.93 -5.55
CA GLY A 154 -3.02 -12.23 -5.34
C GLY A 154 -3.19 -12.83 -3.95
N THR A 155 -3.64 -12.09 -2.95
CA THR A 155 -3.72 -12.60 -1.57
C THR A 155 -4.51 -13.91 -1.48
N ASP A 156 -5.67 -14.02 -2.11
CA ASP A 156 -6.58 -15.16 -2.02
C ASP A 156 -6.65 -16.00 -3.32
N THR A 157 -5.71 -15.81 -4.25
CA THR A 157 -5.72 -16.50 -5.55
C THR A 157 -4.90 -17.78 -5.57
N GLU A 158 -5.15 -18.69 -4.63
CA GLU A 158 -4.41 -19.95 -4.44
C GLU A 158 -4.26 -20.77 -5.71
N ALA A 159 -5.34 -20.95 -6.49
CA ALA A 159 -5.32 -21.79 -7.68
C ALA A 159 -4.35 -21.27 -8.76
N ALA A 160 -4.36 -19.96 -9.00
CA ALA A 160 -3.50 -19.31 -9.98
C ALA A 160 -2.02 -19.32 -9.54
N ILE A 161 -1.75 -19.03 -8.27
CA ILE A 161 -0.39 -19.06 -7.73
C ILE A 161 0.18 -20.49 -7.75
N ARG A 162 -0.62 -21.49 -7.36
CA ARG A 162 -0.20 -22.88 -7.43
C ARG A 162 0.13 -23.33 -8.86
N GLU A 163 -0.55 -22.78 -9.86
CA GLU A 163 -0.22 -23.10 -11.27
C GLU A 163 1.19 -22.61 -11.62
N ALA A 164 1.57 -21.41 -11.22
CA ALA A 164 2.93 -20.89 -11.43
C ALA A 164 3.99 -21.74 -10.68
N THR A 165 3.70 -22.14 -9.45
CA THR A 165 4.66 -22.88 -8.62
C THR A 165 4.92 -24.33 -9.11
N LYS A 166 4.02 -24.92 -9.91
CA LYS A 166 4.26 -26.23 -10.55
C LYS A 166 5.50 -26.21 -11.46
N SER A 167 5.83 -25.09 -12.04
CA SER A 167 6.99 -24.90 -12.90
C SER A 167 8.28 -24.56 -12.11
N GLY A 168 8.23 -24.56 -10.78
CA GLY A 168 9.35 -24.18 -9.91
C GLY A 168 9.53 -22.66 -9.77
N THR A 169 8.55 -21.86 -10.21
CA THR A 169 8.59 -20.40 -10.10
C THR A 169 8.09 -19.99 -8.73
N ASP A 170 8.86 -19.15 -8.02
CA ASP A 170 8.42 -18.57 -6.76
C ASP A 170 7.49 -17.36 -7.02
N VAL A 171 6.50 -17.18 -6.14
CA VAL A 171 5.56 -16.06 -6.23
C VAL A 171 5.59 -15.26 -4.92
N ILE A 172 5.87 -13.94 -5.03
CA ILE A 172 5.73 -12.97 -3.95
C ILE A 172 4.45 -12.19 -4.20
N VAL A 173 3.60 -12.07 -3.19
CA VAL A 173 2.39 -11.24 -3.22
C VAL A 173 2.61 -10.01 -2.36
N ILE A 174 2.36 -8.83 -2.90
CA ILE A 174 2.37 -7.54 -2.19
C ILE A 174 1.02 -6.88 -2.45
N ASP A 175 0.15 -6.96 -1.46
CA ASP A 175 -1.27 -6.62 -1.61
C ASP A 175 -1.78 -5.88 -0.39
N HIS A 176 -3.03 -5.39 -0.43
CA HIS A 176 -3.69 -4.72 0.69
C HIS A 176 -5.17 -5.08 0.82
N HIS A 177 -5.70 -5.90 -0.05
CA HIS A 177 -7.09 -6.32 0.00
C HIS A 177 -7.38 -7.14 1.26
N LYS A 178 -8.55 -6.90 1.87
CA LYS A 178 -9.02 -7.71 3.00
C LYS A 178 -9.33 -9.11 2.50
N SER A 179 -8.80 -10.10 3.19
CA SER A 179 -9.08 -11.49 2.87
C SER A 179 -9.13 -12.34 4.14
N GLU A 180 -10.07 -13.29 4.18
CA GLU A 180 -10.20 -14.31 5.23
C GLU A 180 -9.23 -15.48 5.02
N THR A 181 -8.55 -15.51 3.88
CA THR A 181 -7.58 -16.53 3.52
C THR A 181 -6.36 -15.88 2.88
N PHE A 182 -5.31 -16.65 2.63
CA PHE A 182 -4.22 -16.23 1.75
C PHE A 182 -3.60 -17.44 1.06
N SER A 183 -2.95 -17.21 -0.08
CA SER A 183 -2.34 -18.30 -0.84
C SER A 183 -1.22 -18.98 -0.08
N LYS A 184 -1.38 -20.26 0.16
CA LYS A 184 -0.38 -21.14 0.80
C LYS A 184 0.74 -21.53 -0.17
N SER A 185 0.47 -21.47 -1.48
CA SER A 185 1.44 -21.75 -2.53
C SER A 185 2.36 -20.59 -2.81
N ALA A 186 2.02 -19.35 -2.38
CA ALA A 186 2.90 -18.21 -2.50
C ALA A 186 4.16 -18.39 -1.64
N TYR A 187 5.31 -17.99 -2.17
CA TYR A 187 6.55 -17.96 -1.41
C TYR A 187 6.46 -16.99 -0.24
N ALA A 188 5.87 -15.81 -0.45
CA ALA A 188 5.61 -14.80 0.59
C ALA A 188 4.33 -14.04 0.25
N VAL A 189 3.53 -13.67 1.28
CA VAL A 189 2.35 -12.82 1.16
C VAL A 189 2.45 -11.66 2.12
N ILE A 190 2.78 -10.49 1.61
CA ILE A 190 2.95 -9.24 2.38
C ILE A 190 1.67 -8.43 2.19
N ASN A 191 0.82 -8.42 3.20
CA ASN A 191 -0.47 -7.74 3.16
C ASN A 191 -0.90 -7.34 4.57
N PRO A 192 -1.02 -6.03 4.89
CA PRO A 192 -1.42 -5.56 6.21
C PRO A 192 -2.86 -5.96 6.60
N ASN A 193 -3.67 -6.39 5.63
CA ASN A 193 -5.07 -6.78 5.81
C ASN A 193 -5.32 -8.30 5.73
N ARG A 194 -4.26 -9.11 5.69
CA ARG A 194 -4.44 -10.58 5.80
C ARG A 194 -4.94 -10.95 7.20
N PHE A 195 -5.74 -12.00 7.31
CA PHE A 195 -6.48 -12.34 8.54
C PHE A 195 -5.58 -12.63 9.76
N ASP A 196 -4.35 -13.09 9.55
CA ASP A 196 -3.39 -13.43 10.60
C ASP A 196 -2.39 -12.29 10.90
N GLU A 197 -2.54 -11.14 10.22
CA GLU A 197 -1.75 -9.93 10.49
C GLU A 197 -2.33 -9.15 11.68
N LYS A 198 -1.49 -8.39 12.38
CA LYS A 198 -1.91 -7.56 13.52
C LYS A 198 -2.75 -6.35 13.14
N ASN A 199 -2.94 -6.13 11.84
CA ASN A 199 -3.75 -5.05 11.28
C ASN A 199 -3.39 -3.63 11.80
N ILE A 200 -2.08 -3.36 11.91
CA ILE A 200 -1.57 -2.09 12.46
C ILE A 200 -1.68 -0.95 11.44
N PHE A 201 -1.56 -1.26 10.13
CA PHE A 201 -1.62 -0.29 9.04
C PHE A 201 -2.63 -0.69 7.94
N PRO A 202 -3.92 -0.87 8.30
CA PRO A 202 -4.94 -1.38 7.37
C PRO A 202 -5.31 -0.41 6.26
N TYR A 203 -4.89 0.84 6.38
CA TYR A 203 -5.18 1.93 5.44
C TYR A 203 -4.13 2.08 4.34
N LEU A 204 -3.03 1.32 4.38
CA LEU A 204 -2.05 1.37 3.30
C LEU A 204 -2.67 0.82 2.01
N CYS A 205 -2.51 1.55 0.91
CA CYS A 205 -2.76 1.07 -0.43
C CYS A 205 -1.61 0.16 -0.90
N ALA A 206 -1.79 -0.60 -1.98
CA ALA A 206 -0.76 -1.53 -2.45
C ALA A 206 0.56 -0.83 -2.79
N ALA A 207 0.52 0.35 -3.43
CA ALA A 207 1.72 1.14 -3.68
C ALA A 207 2.43 1.57 -2.38
N GLY A 208 1.67 1.81 -1.30
CA GLY A 208 2.23 2.07 0.03
C GLY A 208 2.92 0.85 0.62
N VAL A 209 2.34 -0.35 0.49
CA VAL A 209 2.96 -1.61 0.94
C VAL A 209 4.22 -1.90 0.13
N VAL A 210 4.18 -1.72 -1.21
CA VAL A 210 5.35 -1.82 -2.09
C VAL A 210 6.44 -0.84 -1.66
N PHE A 211 6.09 0.41 -1.34
CA PHE A 211 7.07 1.38 -0.86
C PHE A 211 7.76 0.93 0.43
N VAL A 212 7.01 0.41 1.41
CA VAL A 212 7.55 -0.16 2.65
C VAL A 212 8.45 -1.37 2.36
N PHE A 213 8.07 -2.21 1.41
CA PHE A 213 8.89 -3.34 0.93
C PHE A 213 10.23 -2.87 0.34
N LEU A 214 10.22 -1.81 -0.47
CA LEU A 214 11.43 -1.21 -1.03
C LEU A 214 12.32 -0.53 0.02
N VAL A 215 11.72 0.02 1.09
CA VAL A 215 12.47 0.55 2.24
C VAL A 215 13.23 -0.57 2.94
N GLU A 216 12.60 -1.73 3.19
CA GLU A 216 13.29 -2.89 3.77
C GLU A 216 14.42 -3.38 2.86
N LEU A 217 14.17 -3.55 1.57
CA LEU A 217 15.20 -3.91 0.61
C LEU A 217 16.42 -2.98 0.68
N ASN A 218 16.18 -1.67 0.71
CA ASN A 218 17.28 -0.70 0.80
C ASN A 218 18.00 -0.72 2.14
N SER A 219 17.37 -1.20 3.22
CA SER A 219 18.01 -1.34 4.53
C SER A 219 19.04 -2.47 4.56
N ILE A 220 18.79 -3.55 3.80
CA ILE A 220 19.62 -4.77 3.80
C ILE A 220 20.64 -4.81 2.66
N ILE A 221 20.48 -3.97 1.63
CA ILE A 221 21.48 -3.88 0.54
C ILE A 221 22.70 -3.07 0.99
N PRO A 222 23.93 -3.53 0.67
CA PRO A 222 25.14 -2.76 0.95
C PRO A 222 25.13 -1.38 0.27
N GLU A 223 25.65 -0.36 0.97
CA GLU A 223 25.69 1.05 0.50
C GLU A 223 26.16 1.20 -0.95
N LYS A 224 27.19 0.44 -1.36
CA LYS A 224 27.76 0.49 -2.72
C LYS A 224 26.80 0.01 -3.83
N LYS A 225 25.73 -0.71 -3.45
CA LYS A 225 24.71 -1.25 -4.36
C LYS A 225 23.35 -0.54 -4.21
N LYS A 226 23.25 0.46 -3.33
CA LYS A 226 21.99 1.19 -3.13
C LYS A 226 21.56 1.93 -4.40
N SER A 227 20.26 2.00 -4.55
CA SER A 227 19.58 2.65 -5.67
C SER A 227 20.13 4.06 -5.92
N LYS A 228 20.36 4.39 -7.18
CA LYS A 228 20.65 5.76 -7.64
C LYS A 228 19.43 6.66 -7.45
N HIS A 229 18.21 6.10 -7.56
CA HIS A 229 16.98 6.80 -7.26
C HIS A 229 16.75 6.82 -5.75
N LYS A 230 16.68 8.00 -5.17
CA LYS A 230 16.35 8.13 -3.75
C LYS A 230 14.92 7.62 -3.54
N LEU A 231 14.69 6.80 -2.49
CA LEU A 231 13.35 6.34 -2.12
C LEU A 231 12.36 7.50 -1.93
N THR A 232 12.86 8.68 -1.50
CA THR A 232 12.04 9.89 -1.39
C THR A 232 11.49 10.36 -2.73
N GLU A 233 12.18 10.14 -3.84
CA GLU A 233 11.67 10.43 -5.19
C GLU A 233 10.59 9.43 -5.60
N LEU A 234 10.76 8.15 -5.23
CA LEU A 234 9.76 7.11 -5.47
C LEU A 234 8.48 7.34 -4.63
N SER A 235 8.58 7.94 -3.45
CA SER A 235 7.40 8.25 -2.62
C SER A 235 6.44 9.23 -3.29
N GLU A 236 6.93 10.10 -4.15
CA GLU A 236 6.09 11.00 -4.94
C GLU A 236 5.16 10.24 -5.88
N SER A 237 5.62 9.11 -6.41
CA SER A 237 4.83 8.25 -7.30
C SER A 237 3.69 7.50 -6.58
N CYS A 238 3.75 7.37 -5.25
CA CYS A 238 2.67 6.76 -4.47
C CYS A 238 1.44 7.67 -4.31
N LYS A 239 1.60 8.99 -4.46
CA LYS A 239 0.52 9.97 -4.23
C LYS A 239 -0.76 9.70 -5.03
N PRO A 240 -0.71 9.36 -6.34
CA PRO A 240 -1.90 9.07 -7.11
C PRO A 240 -2.74 7.91 -6.56
N SER A 241 -2.12 6.83 -6.10
CA SER A 241 -2.80 5.65 -5.55
C SER A 241 -3.60 5.99 -4.31
N TYR A 242 -3.03 6.79 -3.40
CA TYR A 242 -3.75 7.27 -2.23
C TYR A 242 -4.94 8.16 -2.59
N HIS A 243 -4.82 9.04 -3.59
CA HIS A 243 -5.92 9.88 -4.03
C HIS A 243 -7.09 9.10 -4.62
N CYS A 244 -6.82 8.03 -5.34
CA CYS A 244 -7.86 7.22 -5.97
C CYS A 244 -8.67 6.37 -5.00
N ARG A 245 -8.06 5.89 -3.90
CA ARG A 245 -8.74 4.98 -2.95
C ARG A 245 -9.28 5.66 -1.70
N CYS A 246 -8.72 6.78 -1.32
CA CYS A 246 -9.13 7.48 -0.10
C CYS A 246 -10.13 8.57 -0.41
N GLY A 247 -11.42 8.22 -0.54
CA GLY A 247 -12.53 9.17 -0.41
C GLY A 247 -12.60 9.82 0.99
N THR A 248 -11.75 9.38 1.91
CA THR A 248 -11.51 9.96 3.23
C THR A 248 -10.02 9.91 3.52
N PHE A 249 -9.32 11.01 3.27
CA PHE A 249 -7.95 11.20 3.73
C PHE A 249 -7.91 11.18 5.24
N SER A 250 -7.32 10.15 5.80
CA SER A 250 -6.63 10.25 7.07
C SER A 250 -5.15 9.93 6.82
N TRP A 251 -4.41 10.94 6.38
CA TRP A 251 -3.02 11.00 6.73
C TRP A 251 -2.98 11.45 8.18
N ALA A 252 -2.92 10.49 9.09
CA ALA A 252 -2.36 10.75 10.39
C ALA A 252 -0.84 10.70 10.24
#